data_673f73ee7b30957c68efbc4e7c478d21
#
_entry.id   673f73ee7b30957c68efbc4e7c478d21
#
_cell.length_a   1.000
_cell.length_b   1.000
_cell.length_c   1.000
_cell.angle_alpha   90.00
_cell.angle_beta   90.00
_cell.angle_gamma   90.00
#
_symmetry.space_group_name_H-M   'P 1'
#
loop_
_entity.id
_entity.type
_entity.pdbx_description
1 polymer ?
#
loop_
_entity_poly.entity_id
_entity_poly.type
_entity_poly.pdbx_seq_one_letter_code
_entity_poly.pdbx_strand_id
1 'polypeptide(L)'
;ENLNALASDIVFIKNIDNVSQNHIADIVKYKKLIGGILFHLQQLIFGYLNDLEREDVTDEKIRVIKEFAQMELHLVLPNDFERYKNAFQINYLFEELNRPIRVCGMVKNEGEPGGGPFWVKNEEGKVSLQIVETSQIDLANEQQAQIVNNATHFNPVDLVCGLKNYKGEKFDLMQFVDQNTGFIVSKNTEGQPYKAYELPGLWNGAMANWITVFVEVPLVTFNPVKTINDLLKPAHQP
;
A
#
# COMPACT_ATOMS: atom_id res chain seq x y z
N GLU A 1 -11.67 9.88 3.27
CA GLU A 1 -13.12 10.06 3.43
C GLU A 1 -13.94 9.30 2.40
N ASN A 2 -13.73 9.53 1.07
CA ASN A 2 -14.57 8.90 0.02
C ASN A 2 -14.57 7.36 0.09
N LEU A 3 -13.40 6.72 0.26
CA LEU A 3 -13.29 5.28 0.42
C LEU A 3 -14.01 4.79 1.69
N ASN A 4 -13.95 5.59 2.77
CA ASN A 4 -14.65 5.30 4.02
C ASN A 4 -16.18 5.32 3.89
N ALA A 5 -16.72 5.99 2.88
CA ALA A 5 -18.16 6.03 2.62
C ALA A 5 -18.70 4.78 1.89
N LEU A 6 -17.82 3.99 1.25
CA LEU A 6 -18.23 2.81 0.48
C LEU A 6 -18.66 1.64 1.40
N ALA A 7 -19.70 0.92 1.00
CA ALA A 7 -20.21 -0.25 1.72
C ALA A 7 -19.64 -1.58 1.21
N SER A 8 -18.67 -1.53 0.30
CA SER A 8 -18.09 -2.72 -0.34
C SER A 8 -17.10 -3.46 0.56
N ASP A 9 -16.97 -4.76 0.38
CA ASP A 9 -15.97 -5.59 1.06
C ASP A 9 -14.58 -5.39 0.45
N ILE A 10 -14.53 -5.35 -0.89
CA ILE A 10 -13.33 -5.18 -1.69
C ILE A 10 -13.54 -4.04 -2.69
N VAL A 11 -12.53 -3.18 -2.83
CA VAL A 11 -12.54 -2.05 -3.77
C VAL A 11 -11.27 -2.06 -4.61
N PHE A 12 -11.43 -1.95 -5.94
CA PHE A 12 -10.32 -1.71 -6.85
C PHE A 12 -10.17 -0.22 -7.10
N ILE A 13 -8.93 0.26 -7.06
CA ILE A 13 -8.58 1.65 -7.29
C ILE A 13 -7.57 1.71 -8.42
N LYS A 14 -7.80 2.59 -9.38
CA LYS A 14 -6.91 2.84 -10.51
C LYS A 14 -6.87 4.32 -10.83
N ASN A 15 -5.71 4.82 -11.24
CA ASN A 15 -5.60 6.18 -11.76
C ASN A 15 -6.39 6.32 -13.05
N ILE A 16 -7.13 7.42 -13.18
CA ILE A 16 -7.98 7.70 -14.34
C ILE A 16 -7.16 7.89 -15.63
N ASP A 17 -5.91 8.31 -15.50
CA ASP A 17 -4.99 8.54 -16.61
C ASP A 17 -4.32 7.26 -17.12
N ASN A 18 -4.32 6.17 -16.35
CA ASN A 18 -3.73 4.91 -16.77
C ASN A 18 -4.72 4.08 -17.59
N VAL A 19 -4.79 4.36 -18.88
CA VAL A 19 -5.73 3.76 -19.83
C VAL A 19 -5.02 3.19 -21.05
N SER A 20 -5.50 2.08 -21.58
CA SER A 20 -5.11 1.51 -22.88
C SER A 20 -6.23 0.64 -23.41
N GLN A 21 -6.47 0.71 -24.70
CA GLN A 21 -7.41 -0.19 -25.37
C GLN A 21 -6.71 -1.44 -25.92
N ASN A 22 -5.42 -1.35 -26.22
CA ASN A 22 -4.66 -2.43 -26.86
C ASN A 22 -4.26 -3.55 -25.88
N HIS A 23 -4.24 -3.26 -24.57
CA HIS A 23 -3.74 -4.18 -23.54
C HIS A 23 -4.81 -4.60 -22.52
N ILE A 24 -6.10 -4.49 -22.87
CA ILE A 24 -7.22 -4.79 -21.96
C ILE A 24 -7.12 -6.19 -21.36
N ALA A 25 -6.76 -7.19 -22.17
CA ALA A 25 -6.66 -8.58 -21.70
C ALA A 25 -5.59 -8.73 -20.61
N ASP A 26 -4.42 -8.15 -20.80
CA ASP A 26 -3.34 -8.18 -19.81
C ASP A 26 -3.70 -7.39 -18.56
N ILE A 27 -4.23 -6.18 -18.73
CA ILE A 27 -4.68 -5.34 -17.61
C ILE A 27 -5.71 -6.10 -16.76
N VAL A 28 -6.71 -6.72 -17.36
CA VAL A 28 -7.75 -7.49 -16.65
C VAL A 28 -7.15 -8.71 -15.96
N LYS A 29 -6.20 -9.41 -16.62
CA LYS A 29 -5.51 -10.57 -16.05
C LYS A 29 -4.79 -10.20 -14.74
N TYR A 30 -3.95 -9.16 -14.77
CA TYR A 30 -3.18 -8.75 -13.59
C TYR A 30 -4.05 -8.10 -12.53
N LYS A 31 -5.11 -7.40 -12.90
CA LYS A 31 -6.11 -6.92 -11.95
C LYS A 31 -6.78 -8.08 -11.19
N LYS A 32 -7.17 -9.15 -11.89
CA LYS A 32 -7.70 -10.37 -11.27
C LYS A 32 -6.66 -11.04 -10.38
N LEU A 33 -5.38 -11.06 -10.79
CA LEU A 33 -4.30 -11.65 -10.01
C LEU A 33 -4.14 -10.95 -8.66
N ILE A 34 -3.98 -9.62 -8.65
CA ILE A 34 -3.83 -8.88 -7.38
C ILE A 34 -5.09 -8.98 -6.51
N GLY A 35 -6.28 -9.03 -7.11
CA GLY A 35 -7.53 -9.31 -6.41
C GLY A 35 -7.57 -10.69 -5.76
N GLY A 36 -7.08 -11.70 -6.47
CA GLY A 36 -6.94 -13.07 -5.94
C GLY A 36 -5.96 -13.16 -4.78
N ILE A 37 -4.82 -12.44 -4.88
CA ILE A 37 -3.83 -12.35 -3.80
C ILE A 37 -4.46 -11.70 -2.56
N LEU A 38 -5.17 -10.56 -2.72
CA LEU A 38 -5.87 -9.92 -1.60
C LEU A 38 -6.83 -10.91 -0.93
N PHE A 39 -7.69 -11.56 -1.71
CA PHE A 39 -8.69 -12.49 -1.20
C PHE A 39 -8.04 -13.63 -0.41
N HIS A 40 -6.97 -14.22 -0.94
CA HIS A 40 -6.22 -15.29 -0.27
C HIS A 40 -5.62 -14.83 1.06
N LEU A 41 -4.92 -13.70 1.05
CA LEU A 41 -4.33 -13.13 2.28
C LEU A 41 -5.40 -12.79 3.31
N GLN A 42 -6.53 -12.22 2.89
CA GLN A 42 -7.65 -11.91 3.77
C GLN A 42 -8.22 -13.16 4.45
N GLN A 43 -8.38 -14.26 3.72
CA GLN A 43 -8.86 -15.53 4.30
C GLN A 43 -7.89 -16.06 5.37
N LEU A 44 -6.58 -16.00 5.11
CA LEU A 44 -5.58 -16.41 6.08
C LEU A 44 -5.58 -15.50 7.32
N ILE A 45 -5.58 -14.18 7.12
CA ILE A 45 -5.64 -13.18 8.20
C ILE A 45 -6.88 -13.41 9.07
N PHE A 46 -8.04 -13.58 8.45
CA PHE A 46 -9.30 -13.78 9.18
C PHE A 46 -9.30 -15.10 9.97
N GLY A 47 -8.73 -16.16 9.38
CA GLY A 47 -8.53 -17.42 10.09
C GLY A 47 -7.64 -17.24 11.33
N TYR A 48 -6.50 -16.57 11.18
CA TYR A 48 -5.58 -16.31 12.29
C TYR A 48 -6.15 -15.38 13.37
N LEU A 49 -6.93 -14.36 12.99
CA LEU A 49 -7.60 -13.50 13.96
C LEU A 49 -8.62 -14.29 14.79
N ASN A 50 -9.41 -15.18 14.16
CA ASN A 50 -10.30 -16.08 14.88
C ASN A 50 -9.54 -17.05 15.81
N ASP A 51 -8.37 -17.55 15.38
CA ASP A 51 -7.52 -18.38 16.23
C ASP A 51 -6.98 -17.62 17.44
N LEU A 52 -6.52 -16.37 17.25
CA LEU A 52 -5.98 -15.52 18.30
C LEU A 52 -7.02 -15.06 19.35
N GLU A 53 -8.32 -15.07 19.02
CA GLU A 53 -9.40 -14.77 19.98
C GLU A 53 -9.71 -15.94 20.92
N ARG A 54 -9.15 -17.13 20.68
CA ARG A 54 -9.39 -18.29 21.54
C ARG A 54 -8.57 -18.21 22.83
N GLU A 55 -9.09 -18.82 23.88
CA GLU A 55 -8.39 -18.88 25.17
C GLU A 55 -7.18 -19.84 25.17
N ASP A 56 -7.15 -20.81 24.22
CA ASP A 56 -6.21 -21.91 24.18
C ASP A 56 -5.16 -21.79 23.04
N VAL A 57 -4.70 -20.58 22.75
CA VAL A 57 -3.67 -20.34 21.72
C VAL A 57 -2.35 -20.95 22.15
N THR A 58 -1.86 -21.90 21.37
CA THR A 58 -0.59 -22.59 21.64
C THR A 58 0.62 -21.80 21.15
N ASP A 59 1.81 -22.04 21.74
CA ASP A 59 3.07 -21.44 21.28
C ASP A 59 3.35 -21.74 19.81
N GLU A 60 3.01 -22.94 19.36
CA GLU A 60 3.14 -23.34 17.95
C GLU A 60 2.25 -22.47 17.04
N LYS A 61 1.03 -22.18 17.45
CA LYS A 61 0.12 -21.33 16.69
C LYS A 61 0.65 -19.89 16.62
N ILE A 62 1.15 -19.34 17.73
CA ILE A 62 1.78 -18.01 17.77
C ILE A 62 2.95 -17.96 16.78
N ARG A 63 3.81 -18.99 16.77
CA ARG A 63 4.94 -19.09 15.85
C ARG A 63 4.50 -19.08 14.38
N VAL A 64 3.50 -19.89 14.03
CA VAL A 64 2.97 -19.95 12.67
C VAL A 64 2.40 -18.59 12.21
N ILE A 65 1.62 -17.94 13.07
CA ILE A 65 1.03 -16.61 12.76
C ILE A 65 2.12 -15.56 12.63
N LYS A 66 3.13 -15.58 13.49
CA LYS A 66 4.30 -14.70 13.41
C LYS A 66 5.04 -14.89 12.07
N GLU A 67 5.35 -16.12 11.71
CA GLU A 67 6.02 -16.44 10.44
C GLU A 67 5.22 -15.93 9.24
N PHE A 68 3.91 -16.16 9.22
CA PHE A 68 3.02 -15.62 8.19
C PHE A 68 3.07 -14.08 8.15
N ALA A 69 2.97 -13.42 9.29
CA ALA A 69 3.01 -11.95 9.36
C ALA A 69 4.33 -11.38 8.80
N GLN A 70 5.45 -12.04 9.06
CA GLN A 70 6.76 -11.62 8.58
C GLN A 70 7.00 -11.97 7.11
N MET A 71 6.67 -13.18 6.67
CA MET A 71 7.03 -13.69 5.35
C MET A 71 6.04 -13.27 4.26
N GLU A 72 4.73 -13.25 4.56
CA GLU A 72 3.69 -12.97 3.57
C GLU A 72 3.22 -11.51 3.62
N LEU A 73 3.18 -10.91 4.81
CA LEU A 73 2.73 -9.53 4.97
C LEU A 73 3.89 -8.54 5.16
N HIS A 74 5.12 -9.04 5.26
CA HIS A 74 6.34 -8.24 5.49
C HIS A 74 6.24 -7.31 6.71
N LEU A 75 5.51 -7.74 7.75
CA LEU A 75 5.43 -6.97 8.99
C LEU A 75 6.75 -7.06 9.75
N VAL A 76 7.24 -5.91 10.19
CA VAL A 76 8.44 -5.83 11.02
C VAL A 76 8.01 -5.87 12.48
N LEU A 77 8.36 -6.95 13.16
CA LEU A 77 8.08 -7.12 14.57
C LEU A 77 9.20 -6.50 15.44
N PRO A 78 8.92 -6.14 16.71
CA PRO A 78 9.95 -5.71 17.64
C PRO A 78 11.08 -6.73 17.79
N ASN A 79 12.33 -6.28 17.95
CA ASN A 79 13.51 -7.16 18.08
C ASN A 79 13.45 -8.09 19.29
N ASP A 80 12.70 -7.72 20.31
CA ASP A 80 12.52 -8.46 21.55
C ASP A 80 11.18 -9.20 21.63
N PHE A 81 10.45 -9.32 20.51
CA PHE A 81 9.14 -9.97 20.44
C PHE A 81 9.12 -11.35 21.09
N GLU A 82 10.15 -12.16 20.89
CA GLU A 82 10.29 -13.51 21.49
C GLU A 82 10.43 -13.50 23.02
N ARG A 83 10.75 -12.35 23.61
CA ARG A 83 10.90 -12.22 25.07
C ARG A 83 9.58 -11.84 25.76
N TYR A 84 8.57 -11.48 24.95
CA TYR A 84 7.27 -11.14 25.51
C TYR A 84 6.53 -12.38 25.97
N LYS A 85 5.69 -12.22 27.01
CA LYS A 85 4.75 -13.27 27.41
C LYS A 85 3.76 -13.55 26.28
N ASN A 86 3.29 -14.78 26.17
CA ASN A 86 2.34 -15.21 25.13
C ASN A 86 1.13 -14.28 25.00
N ALA A 87 0.54 -13.88 26.11
CA ALA A 87 -0.59 -12.94 26.09
C ALA A 87 -0.27 -11.62 25.39
N PHE A 88 0.96 -11.10 25.55
CA PHE A 88 1.37 -9.90 24.85
C PHE A 88 1.65 -10.18 23.37
N GLN A 89 2.29 -11.31 23.03
CA GLN A 89 2.51 -11.72 21.65
C GLN A 89 1.19 -11.89 20.90
N ILE A 90 0.19 -12.52 21.53
CA ILE A 90 -1.16 -12.71 20.99
C ILE A 90 -1.82 -11.36 20.71
N ASN A 91 -1.85 -10.46 21.69
CA ASN A 91 -2.44 -9.12 21.52
C ASN A 91 -1.74 -8.32 20.43
N TYR A 92 -0.40 -8.35 20.41
CA TYR A 92 0.37 -7.64 19.39
C TYR A 92 0.06 -8.15 17.97
N LEU A 93 0.08 -9.47 17.76
CA LEU A 93 -0.25 -10.08 16.48
C LEU A 93 -1.70 -9.78 16.08
N PHE A 94 -2.62 -9.81 17.04
CA PHE A 94 -4.02 -9.46 16.78
C PHE A 94 -4.17 -8.01 16.30
N GLU A 95 -3.54 -7.04 16.97
CA GLU A 95 -3.56 -5.63 16.57
C GLU A 95 -2.92 -5.41 15.21
N GLU A 96 -1.78 -6.08 14.93
CA GLU A 96 -1.09 -5.96 13.64
C GLU A 96 -1.87 -6.57 12.48
N LEU A 97 -2.64 -7.63 12.71
CA LEU A 97 -3.44 -8.30 11.69
C LEU A 97 -4.85 -7.72 11.51
N ASN A 98 -5.44 -7.13 12.57
CA ASN A 98 -6.79 -6.56 12.52
C ASN A 98 -6.79 -5.13 11.96
N ARG A 99 -6.28 -4.97 10.76
CA ARG A 99 -6.18 -3.71 10.03
C ARG A 99 -6.68 -3.87 8.59
N PRO A 100 -7.12 -2.77 7.93
CA PRO A 100 -7.39 -2.79 6.50
C PRO A 100 -6.15 -3.26 5.73
N ILE A 101 -6.35 -3.96 4.62
CA ILE A 101 -5.28 -4.46 3.77
C ILE A 101 -5.40 -3.89 2.36
N ARG A 102 -4.25 -3.58 1.75
CA ARG A 102 -4.14 -3.29 0.32
C ARG A 102 -3.07 -4.15 -0.34
N VAL A 103 -3.35 -4.58 -1.56
CA VAL A 103 -2.36 -5.16 -2.48
C VAL A 103 -2.17 -4.20 -3.63
N CYS A 104 -0.94 -3.81 -3.89
CA CYS A 104 -0.57 -2.79 -4.86
C CYS A 104 0.25 -3.41 -5.98
N GLY A 105 -0.24 -3.31 -7.22
CA GLY A 105 0.53 -3.69 -8.41
C GLY A 105 1.56 -2.61 -8.75
N MET A 106 2.85 -2.94 -8.69
CA MET A 106 3.95 -2.02 -8.96
C MET A 106 4.65 -2.42 -10.26
N VAL A 107 5.14 -1.44 -11.02
CA VAL A 107 5.93 -1.68 -12.23
C VAL A 107 7.39 -1.34 -11.99
N LYS A 108 8.28 -1.93 -12.82
CA LYS A 108 9.69 -1.55 -12.82
C LYS A 108 9.85 -0.08 -13.19
N ASN A 109 10.80 0.57 -12.52
CA ASN A 109 11.14 1.96 -12.82
C ASN A 109 12.01 2.02 -14.08
N GLU A 110 11.54 2.73 -15.09
CA GLU A 110 12.26 2.99 -16.35
C GLU A 110 12.73 4.46 -16.45
N GLY A 111 12.79 5.17 -15.32
CA GLY A 111 13.24 6.56 -15.26
C GLY A 111 12.12 7.60 -15.25
N GLU A 112 10.88 7.18 -15.07
CA GLU A 112 9.75 8.12 -14.95
C GLU A 112 9.68 8.73 -13.54
N PRO A 113 9.31 10.02 -13.43
CA PRO A 113 9.12 10.67 -12.14
C PRO A 113 7.83 10.17 -11.46
N GLY A 114 7.89 9.96 -10.16
CA GLY A 114 6.72 9.55 -9.37
C GLY A 114 7.10 9.01 -8.01
N GLY A 115 6.11 8.54 -7.28
CA GLY A 115 6.30 7.83 -6.03
C GLY A 115 6.66 6.36 -6.23
N GLY A 116 6.98 5.67 -5.14
CA GLY A 116 7.35 4.25 -5.21
C GLY A 116 7.13 3.53 -3.89
N PRO A 117 7.42 2.21 -3.87
CA PRO A 117 7.39 1.41 -2.67
C PRO A 117 8.68 1.58 -1.87
N PHE A 118 8.56 1.97 -0.62
CA PHE A 118 9.70 2.16 0.27
C PHE A 118 9.43 1.58 1.66
N TRP A 119 10.50 1.19 2.34
CA TRP A 119 10.49 0.98 3.78
C TRP A 119 10.58 2.35 4.47
N VAL A 120 9.57 2.67 5.27
CA VAL A 120 9.50 3.94 5.99
C VAL A 120 9.52 3.69 7.48
N LYS A 121 10.34 4.44 8.19
CA LYS A 121 10.38 4.46 9.64
C LYS A 121 9.54 5.64 10.14
N ASN A 122 8.52 5.37 10.95
CA ASN A 122 7.70 6.42 11.56
C ASN A 122 8.40 7.06 12.78
N GLU A 123 7.75 8.06 13.37
CA GLU A 123 8.29 8.80 14.53
C GLU A 123 8.51 7.90 15.77
N GLU A 124 7.72 6.84 15.90
CA GLU A 124 7.83 5.85 16.99
C GLU A 124 8.95 4.81 16.74
N GLY A 125 9.59 4.87 15.56
CA GLY A 125 10.64 3.94 15.16
C GLY A 125 10.14 2.64 14.52
N LYS A 126 8.84 2.48 14.31
CA LYS A 126 8.26 1.34 13.60
C LYS A 126 8.53 1.46 12.10
N VAL A 127 8.97 0.37 11.48
CA VAL A 127 9.26 0.29 10.05
C VAL A 127 8.13 -0.45 9.35
N SER A 128 7.65 0.11 8.23
CA SER A 128 6.59 -0.48 7.42
C SER A 128 6.77 -0.18 5.93
N LEU A 129 6.15 -1.01 5.09
CA LEU A 129 6.07 -0.76 3.64
C LEU A 129 5.06 0.36 3.36
N GLN A 130 5.49 1.38 2.64
CA GLN A 130 4.67 2.53 2.28
C GLN A 130 4.84 2.91 0.80
N ILE A 131 3.83 3.56 0.25
CA ILE A 131 3.96 4.32 -0.99
C ILE A 131 4.44 5.71 -0.58
N VAL A 132 5.54 6.19 -1.16
CA VAL A 132 6.11 7.52 -0.88
C VAL A 132 6.19 8.29 -2.18
N GLU A 133 5.64 9.49 -2.21
CA GLU A 133 5.77 10.46 -3.30
C GLU A 133 7.16 11.08 -3.28
N THR A 134 7.76 11.32 -4.45
CA THR A 134 9.09 11.96 -4.55
C THR A 134 9.11 13.32 -3.85
N SER A 135 8.01 14.06 -3.86
CA SER A 135 7.85 15.34 -3.17
C SER A 135 7.94 15.29 -1.64
N GLN A 136 7.81 14.10 -1.05
CA GLN A 136 7.95 13.86 0.39
C GLN A 136 9.40 13.54 0.80
N ILE A 137 10.29 13.40 -0.17
CA ILE A 137 11.66 12.93 0.06
C ILE A 137 12.59 14.14 0.03
N ASP A 138 13.46 14.25 1.03
CA ASP A 138 14.50 15.29 1.06
C ASP A 138 15.68 14.85 0.18
N LEU A 139 15.69 15.29 -1.07
CA LEU A 139 16.76 14.99 -2.02
C LEU A 139 18.07 15.75 -1.72
N ALA A 140 18.08 16.71 -0.80
CA ALA A 140 19.29 17.31 -0.29
C ALA A 140 19.99 16.41 0.74
N ASN A 141 19.28 15.46 1.32
CA ASN A 141 19.86 14.41 2.15
C ASN A 141 20.43 13.30 1.25
N GLU A 142 21.75 13.15 1.27
CA GLU A 142 22.46 12.18 0.41
C GLU A 142 21.97 10.73 0.56
N GLN A 143 21.61 10.31 1.79
CA GLN A 143 21.12 8.96 2.04
C GLN A 143 19.73 8.76 1.41
N GLN A 144 18.82 9.71 1.56
CA GLN A 144 17.50 9.63 0.94
C GLN A 144 17.61 9.70 -0.59
N ALA A 145 18.43 10.58 -1.13
CA ALA A 145 18.69 10.66 -2.57
C ALA A 145 19.24 9.34 -3.14
N GLN A 146 20.17 8.70 -2.42
CA GLN A 146 20.72 7.40 -2.82
C GLN A 146 19.66 6.28 -2.82
N ILE A 147 18.76 6.25 -1.82
CA ILE A 147 17.65 5.29 -1.76
C ILE A 147 16.73 5.46 -2.97
N VAL A 148 16.35 6.70 -3.30
CA VAL A 148 15.49 7.01 -4.46
C VAL A 148 16.16 6.61 -5.77
N ASN A 149 17.44 6.94 -5.95
CA ASN A 149 18.18 6.61 -7.16
C ASN A 149 18.34 5.09 -7.38
N ASN A 150 18.29 4.31 -6.31
CA ASN A 150 18.34 2.85 -6.36
C ASN A 150 16.96 2.19 -6.36
N ALA A 151 15.87 2.96 -6.39
CA ALA A 151 14.51 2.42 -6.41
C ALA A 151 14.26 1.63 -7.70
N THR A 152 13.90 0.37 -7.56
CA THR A 152 13.68 -0.55 -8.69
C THR A 152 12.26 -0.52 -9.25
N HIS A 153 11.31 -0.04 -8.46
CA HIS A 153 9.89 0.03 -8.81
C HIS A 153 9.33 1.41 -8.51
N PHE A 154 8.27 1.75 -9.19
CA PHE A 154 7.58 2.99 -8.97
C PHE A 154 6.06 2.83 -9.17
N ASN A 155 5.31 3.83 -8.84
CA ASN A 155 3.86 4.03 -8.92
C ASN A 155 3.00 2.76 -8.93
N PRO A 156 2.06 2.63 -8.01
CA PRO A 156 1.06 1.58 -8.11
C PRO A 156 0.15 1.83 -9.32
N VAL A 157 0.03 0.83 -10.19
CA VAL A 157 -0.84 0.87 -11.39
C VAL A 157 -2.29 0.55 -11.07
N ASP A 158 -2.49 -0.40 -10.17
CA ASP A 158 -3.78 -0.82 -9.62
C ASP A 158 -3.60 -1.14 -8.15
N LEU A 159 -4.57 -0.77 -7.31
CA LEU A 159 -4.69 -1.22 -5.93
C LEU A 159 -5.97 -2.03 -5.78
N VAL A 160 -5.91 -3.01 -4.91
CA VAL A 160 -7.10 -3.68 -4.40
C VAL A 160 -7.08 -3.61 -2.87
N CYS A 161 -8.20 -3.23 -2.28
CA CYS A 161 -8.34 -2.90 -0.87
C CYS A 161 -9.42 -3.73 -0.21
N GLY A 162 -9.13 -4.34 0.94
CA GLY A 162 -10.10 -4.98 1.82
C GLY A 162 -10.53 -4.01 2.91
N LEU A 163 -11.84 -3.74 3.03
CA LEU A 163 -12.39 -2.69 3.88
C LEU A 163 -13.13 -3.21 5.11
N LYS A 164 -13.26 -4.53 5.27
CA LYS A 164 -13.94 -5.15 6.41
C LYS A 164 -13.00 -6.02 7.23
N ASN A 165 -13.28 -6.11 8.51
CA ASN A 165 -12.60 -7.00 9.43
C ASN A 165 -13.12 -8.46 9.31
N TYR A 166 -12.53 -9.36 10.07
CA TYR A 166 -12.86 -10.79 10.09
C TYR A 166 -14.28 -11.10 10.63
N LYS A 167 -14.95 -10.13 11.28
CA LYS A 167 -16.36 -10.21 11.71
C LYS A 167 -17.34 -9.68 10.66
N GLY A 168 -16.83 -9.23 9.50
CA GLY A 168 -17.63 -8.63 8.43
C GLY A 168 -18.02 -7.17 8.70
N GLU A 169 -17.47 -6.56 9.74
CA GLU A 169 -17.71 -5.18 10.09
C GLU A 169 -16.77 -4.27 9.30
N LYS A 170 -17.26 -3.10 8.94
CA LYS A 170 -16.48 -2.11 8.22
C LYS A 170 -15.47 -1.43 9.13
N PHE A 171 -14.22 -1.31 8.69
CA PHE A 171 -13.25 -0.45 9.36
C PHE A 171 -13.62 1.03 9.26
N ASP A 172 -13.41 1.78 10.32
CA ASP A 172 -13.34 3.25 10.21
C ASP A 172 -11.93 3.61 9.71
N LEU A 173 -11.82 3.83 8.40
CA LEU A 173 -10.54 4.05 7.73
C LEU A 173 -9.82 5.32 8.19
N MET A 174 -10.53 6.25 8.84
CA MET A 174 -9.93 7.48 9.35
C MET A 174 -8.98 7.22 10.52
N GLN A 175 -9.16 6.12 11.25
CA GLN A 175 -8.27 5.69 12.34
C GLN A 175 -6.92 5.16 11.84
N PHE A 176 -6.81 4.84 10.54
CA PHE A 176 -5.61 4.27 9.92
C PHE A 176 -4.81 5.29 9.09
N VAL A 177 -5.15 6.56 9.19
CA VAL A 177 -4.46 7.67 8.51
C VAL A 177 -3.30 8.16 9.39
N ASP A 178 -2.13 8.37 8.80
CA ASP A 178 -1.07 9.15 9.43
C ASP A 178 -1.22 10.63 9.06
N GLN A 179 -1.65 11.43 10.01
CA GLN A 179 -1.90 12.86 9.82
C GLN A 179 -0.61 13.67 9.59
N ASN A 180 0.56 13.13 9.99
CA ASN A 180 1.85 13.82 9.88
C ASN A 180 2.46 13.72 8.47
N THR A 181 1.83 12.95 7.56
CA THR A 181 2.32 12.75 6.19
C THR A 181 1.82 13.78 5.18
N GLY A 182 1.07 14.79 5.63
CA GLY A 182 0.76 15.95 4.79
C GLY A 182 2.02 16.75 4.44
N PHE A 183 2.05 17.35 3.26
CA PHE A 183 3.24 18.08 2.79
C PHE A 183 2.88 19.32 1.97
N ILE A 184 3.86 20.24 1.82
CA ILE A 184 3.68 21.46 1.06
C ILE A 184 4.19 21.28 -0.36
N VAL A 185 3.34 21.56 -1.35
CA VAL A 185 3.69 21.58 -2.77
C VAL A 185 3.63 23.00 -3.32
N SER A 186 4.53 23.30 -4.26
CA SER A 186 4.45 24.51 -5.05
C SER A 186 3.62 24.26 -6.30
N LYS A 187 2.55 25.01 -6.49
CA LYS A 187 1.67 24.97 -7.64
C LYS A 187 1.72 26.30 -8.39
N ASN A 188 1.25 26.28 -9.63
CA ASN A 188 1.13 27.48 -10.46
C ASN A 188 -0.29 27.56 -11.03
N THR A 189 -0.93 28.71 -10.90
CA THR A 189 -2.21 28.99 -11.52
C THR A 189 -2.08 30.29 -12.31
N GLU A 190 -2.29 30.22 -13.60
CA GLU A 190 -2.21 31.37 -14.52
C GLU A 190 -0.87 32.15 -14.44
N GLY A 191 0.24 31.41 -14.23
CA GLY A 191 1.58 32.03 -14.10
C GLY A 191 1.91 32.53 -12.70
N GLN A 192 0.99 32.45 -11.73
CA GLN A 192 1.22 32.86 -10.35
C GLN A 192 1.59 31.64 -9.48
N PRO A 193 2.80 31.59 -8.91
CA PRO A 193 3.19 30.50 -8.02
C PRO A 193 2.52 30.65 -6.64
N TYR A 194 2.01 29.56 -6.11
CA TYR A 194 1.49 29.48 -4.75
C TYR A 194 1.88 28.19 -4.07
N LYS A 195 1.86 28.18 -2.74
CA LYS A 195 2.07 26.97 -1.92
C LYS A 195 0.71 26.42 -1.49
N ALA A 196 0.52 25.13 -1.70
CA ALA A 196 -0.64 24.38 -1.22
C ALA A 196 -0.20 23.32 -0.22
N TYR A 197 -0.96 23.14 0.86
CA TYR A 197 -0.79 22.03 1.77
C TYR A 197 -1.65 20.86 1.26
N GLU A 198 -1.00 19.74 1.00
CA GLU A 198 -1.65 18.51 0.62
C GLU A 198 -1.86 17.63 1.86
N LEU A 199 -3.12 17.32 2.14
CA LEU A 199 -3.51 16.38 3.19
C LEU A 199 -3.07 14.96 2.84
N PRO A 200 -2.94 14.06 3.84
CA PRO A 200 -2.71 12.65 3.59
C PRO A 200 -3.70 12.08 2.58
N GLY A 201 -3.20 11.64 1.45
CA GLY A 201 -3.96 11.11 0.32
C GLY A 201 -3.67 9.64 0.05
N LEU A 202 -4.23 9.13 -1.06
CA LEU A 202 -4.09 7.74 -1.45
C LEU A 202 -2.62 7.29 -1.60
N TRP A 203 -1.76 8.20 -2.03
CA TRP A 203 -0.34 7.95 -2.32
C TRP A 203 0.59 8.42 -1.19
N ASN A 204 0.06 9.04 -0.15
CA ASN A 204 0.84 9.62 0.93
C ASN A 204 0.08 9.62 2.26
N GLY A 205 0.15 8.54 3.00
CA GLY A 205 -0.27 8.50 4.40
C GLY A 205 -1.73 8.19 4.72
N ALA A 206 -2.70 8.35 3.80
CA ALA A 206 -4.09 7.97 4.07
C ALA A 206 -4.26 6.46 4.36
N MET A 207 -3.31 5.64 3.92
CA MET A 207 -3.25 4.19 4.16
C MET A 207 -1.96 3.79 4.89
N ALA A 208 -1.34 4.68 5.67
CA ALA A 208 -0.06 4.41 6.34
C ALA A 208 -0.14 3.26 7.33
N ASN A 209 -1.25 3.16 8.06
CA ASN A 209 -1.45 2.11 9.07
C ASN A 209 -2.20 0.88 8.53
N TRP A 210 -2.23 0.70 7.21
CA TRP A 210 -2.78 -0.50 6.57
C TRP A 210 -1.72 -1.59 6.42
N ILE A 211 -2.15 -2.84 6.34
CA ILE A 211 -1.31 -3.91 5.83
C ILE A 211 -1.10 -3.65 4.34
N THR A 212 0.17 -3.52 3.91
CA THR A 212 0.52 -3.19 2.53
C THR A 212 1.37 -4.29 1.92
N VAL A 213 0.92 -4.87 0.82
CA VAL A 213 1.65 -5.87 0.04
C VAL A 213 1.89 -5.32 -1.36
N PHE A 214 3.15 -5.35 -1.81
CA PHE A 214 3.55 -4.95 -3.15
C PHE A 214 3.75 -6.17 -4.04
N VAL A 215 3.21 -6.12 -5.26
CA VAL A 215 3.31 -7.19 -6.25
C VAL A 215 3.83 -6.59 -7.56
N GLU A 216 4.92 -7.13 -8.10
CA GLU A 216 5.38 -6.73 -9.43
C GLU A 216 4.36 -7.15 -10.49
N VAL A 217 3.94 -6.18 -11.31
CA VAL A 217 3.10 -6.41 -12.49
C VAL A 217 3.85 -5.94 -13.74
N PRO A 218 3.61 -6.54 -14.91
CA PRO A 218 4.29 -6.14 -16.14
C PRO A 218 4.02 -4.68 -16.53
N LEU A 219 5.03 -4.03 -17.11
CA LEU A 219 4.95 -2.65 -17.56
C LEU A 219 3.79 -2.39 -18.53
N VAL A 220 3.37 -3.39 -19.31
CA VAL A 220 2.20 -3.32 -20.19
C VAL A 220 0.90 -2.92 -19.49
N THR A 221 0.82 -3.08 -18.16
CA THR A 221 -0.33 -2.63 -17.35
C THR A 221 -0.31 -1.13 -17.03
N PHE A 222 0.80 -0.43 -17.33
CA PHE A 222 1.01 0.98 -17.04
C PHE A 222 1.14 1.79 -18.32
N ASN A 223 0.05 2.48 -18.71
CA ASN A 223 -0.06 3.24 -19.94
C ASN A 223 -0.67 4.62 -19.66
N PRO A 224 0.03 5.50 -18.90
CA PRO A 224 -0.53 6.79 -18.52
C PRO A 224 -0.63 7.76 -19.68
N VAL A 225 -1.74 8.50 -19.72
CA VAL A 225 -1.97 9.64 -20.61
C VAL A 225 -2.01 10.91 -19.79
N LYS A 226 -0.88 11.59 -19.64
CA LYS A 226 -0.75 12.86 -18.91
C LYS A 226 -0.76 14.07 -19.85
N THR A 227 -0.34 13.87 -21.09
CA THR A 227 -0.31 14.90 -22.14
C THR A 227 -0.87 14.34 -23.44
N ILE A 228 -1.25 15.22 -24.38
CA ILE A 228 -1.75 14.82 -25.69
C ILE A 228 -0.70 14.00 -26.48
N ASN A 229 0.58 14.25 -26.24
CA ASN A 229 1.67 13.52 -26.90
C ASN A 229 1.74 12.04 -26.46
N ASP A 230 1.25 11.71 -25.27
CA ASP A 230 1.22 10.32 -24.80
C ASP A 230 0.31 9.45 -25.68
N LEU A 231 -0.70 10.05 -26.33
CA LEU A 231 -1.56 9.34 -27.28
C LEU A 231 -0.82 8.85 -28.52
N LEU A 232 0.39 9.36 -28.80
CA LEU A 232 1.23 8.89 -29.90
C LEU A 232 2.06 7.64 -29.54
N LYS A 233 2.08 7.23 -28.27
CA LYS A 233 2.78 6.02 -27.82
C LYS A 233 2.08 4.76 -28.37
N PRO A 234 2.83 3.68 -28.68
CA PRO A 234 2.27 2.45 -29.25
C PRO A 234 1.07 1.85 -28.46
N ALA A 235 1.07 1.99 -27.14
CA ALA A 235 -0.02 1.52 -26.28
C ALA A 235 -1.37 2.20 -26.53
N HIS A 236 -1.38 3.34 -27.22
CA HIS A 236 -2.58 4.16 -27.51
C HIS A 236 -2.89 4.27 -29.00
N GLN A 237 -2.06 3.67 -29.85
CA GLN A 237 -2.30 3.63 -31.30
C GLN A 237 -3.10 2.36 -31.68
N PRO A 238 -3.91 2.41 -32.76
CA PRO A 238 -4.67 1.27 -33.26
C PRO A 238 -3.81 0.07 -33.57
#